data_848a4fe04f9acb254a9ec72aca7a2c54
#
_entry.id   848a4fe04f9acb254a9ec72aca7a2c54
#
_cell.length_a   1.000
_cell.length_b   1.000
_cell.length_c   1.000
_cell.angle_alpha   90.00
_cell.angle_beta   90.00
_cell.angle_gamma   90.00
#
_symmetry.space_group_name_H-M   'P 1'
#
loop_
_entity.id
_entity.type
_entity.pdbx_description
1 polymer ?
#
loop_
_entity_poly.entity_id
_entity_poly.type
_entity_poly.pdbx_seq_one_letter_code
_entity_poly.pdbx_strand_id
1 'polypeptide(L)'
;MKSKYHFFIVAFLLVGLCSNAQFVKKHGQLSVKGTQLVDKNQNPIVLRGVSFGWHSMWPRFYNAKAVDWLKKDFNCTVVRAALGIEIGEYPYLKATEFSKEKLEAVVKGAIKSDIYVIIDWHSHNINLQEAKVFF
;
A
#
# COMPACT_ATOMS: atom_id res chain seq x y z
N MET A 1 -45.07 -4.72 25.61
CA MET A 1 -43.85 -3.93 25.91
C MET A 1 -42.52 -4.57 25.51
N LYS A 2 -42.47 -5.81 24.97
CA LYS A 2 -41.20 -6.49 24.63
C LYS A 2 -40.63 -6.22 23.23
N SER A 3 -41.42 -5.66 22.31
CA SER A 3 -41.00 -5.46 20.91
C SER A 3 -40.11 -4.24 20.66
N LYS A 4 -40.17 -3.19 21.46
CA LYS A 4 -39.40 -1.93 21.23
C LYS A 4 -37.88 -2.09 21.47
N TYR A 5 -37.48 -2.95 22.39
CA TYR A 5 -36.07 -3.16 22.73
C TYR A 5 -35.31 -3.96 21.68
N HIS A 6 -35.96 -4.88 20.98
CA HIS A 6 -35.35 -5.66 19.91
C HIS A 6 -34.99 -4.80 18.69
N PHE A 7 -35.80 -3.77 18.39
CA PHE A 7 -35.51 -2.86 17.28
C PHE A 7 -34.28 -1.99 17.57
N PHE A 8 -34.11 -1.54 18.81
CA PHE A 8 -32.93 -0.75 19.20
C PHE A 8 -31.65 -1.58 19.21
N ILE A 9 -31.68 -2.84 19.60
CA ILE A 9 -30.51 -3.76 19.60
C ILE A 9 -30.07 -4.05 18.17
N VAL A 10 -30.99 -4.30 17.24
CA VAL A 10 -30.68 -4.52 15.82
C VAL A 10 -30.12 -3.27 15.16
N ALA A 11 -30.64 -2.09 15.46
CA ALA A 11 -30.13 -0.81 14.94
C ALA A 11 -28.71 -0.52 15.45
N PHE A 12 -28.39 -0.86 16.71
CA PHE A 12 -27.06 -0.67 17.29
C PHE A 12 -26.02 -1.65 16.70
N LEU A 13 -26.42 -2.88 16.36
CA LEU A 13 -25.56 -3.86 15.68
C LEU A 13 -25.24 -3.47 14.24
N LEU A 14 -26.14 -2.80 13.52
CA LEU A 14 -25.94 -2.35 12.14
C LEU A 14 -24.98 -1.15 12.02
N VAL A 15 -24.86 -0.31 13.03
CA VAL A 15 -23.93 0.85 13.04
C VAL A 15 -22.47 0.39 13.19
N GLY A 16 -22.22 -0.79 13.76
CA GLY A 16 -20.86 -1.32 13.95
C GLY A 16 -20.16 -1.85 12.68
N LEU A 17 -20.86 -2.02 11.56
CA LEU A 17 -20.34 -2.73 10.37
C LEU A 17 -19.71 -1.83 9.30
N CYS A 18 -19.70 -0.51 9.46
CA CYS A 18 -19.15 0.43 8.47
C CYS A 18 -17.81 1.06 8.87
N SER A 19 -16.99 0.38 9.63
CA SER A 19 -15.62 0.83 9.89
C SER A 19 -14.68 0.37 8.76
N ASN A 20 -14.86 0.85 7.54
CA ASN A 20 -13.78 0.91 6.58
C ASN A 20 -12.76 1.92 7.12
N ALA A 21 -11.82 1.44 7.91
CA ALA A 21 -10.77 2.28 8.48
C ALA A 21 -9.96 2.91 7.35
N GLN A 22 -10.26 4.19 7.07
CA GLN A 22 -9.52 5.02 6.11
C GLN A 22 -8.16 5.33 6.73
N PHE A 23 -7.20 4.43 6.49
CA PHE A 23 -5.93 4.41 7.23
C PHE A 23 -5.06 5.62 6.91
N VAL A 24 -4.84 5.91 5.62
CA VAL A 24 -4.03 7.06 5.19
C VAL A 24 -4.74 8.38 5.51
N LYS A 25 -6.05 8.47 5.30
CA LYS A 25 -6.81 9.69 5.65
C LYS A 25 -6.74 9.99 7.15
N LYS A 26 -6.77 8.97 8.00
CA LYS A 26 -6.66 9.09 9.45
C LYS A 26 -5.27 9.57 9.86
N HIS A 27 -4.22 8.92 9.36
CA HIS A 27 -2.84 9.13 9.81
C HIS A 27 -2.10 10.20 9.01
N GLY A 28 -2.46 10.45 7.74
CA GLY A 28 -1.89 11.51 6.89
C GLY A 28 -0.43 11.26 6.51
N GLN A 29 0.33 12.33 6.34
CA GLN A 29 1.74 12.25 6.02
C GLN A 29 2.53 11.70 7.20
N LEU A 30 3.43 10.75 6.92
CA LEU A 30 4.31 10.16 7.92
C LEU A 30 5.62 10.94 8.01
N SER A 31 6.21 10.93 9.21
CA SER A 31 7.53 11.51 9.47
C SER A 31 8.30 10.67 10.48
N VAL A 32 9.59 10.96 10.63
CA VAL A 32 10.44 10.31 11.64
C VAL A 32 10.70 11.28 12.77
N LYS A 33 10.46 10.84 14.01
CA LYS A 33 10.74 11.60 15.23
C LYS A 33 11.59 10.74 16.17
N GLY A 34 12.85 11.11 16.31
CA GLY A 34 13.83 10.26 17.00
C GLY A 34 13.99 8.92 16.27
N THR A 35 13.64 7.82 16.94
CA THR A 35 13.69 6.45 16.40
C THR A 35 12.31 5.91 15.98
N GLN A 36 11.28 6.75 15.96
CA GLN A 36 9.92 6.32 15.69
C GLN A 36 9.38 6.89 14.38
N LEU A 37 8.60 6.08 13.66
CA LEU A 37 7.72 6.55 12.61
C LEU A 37 6.46 7.11 13.26
N VAL A 38 6.08 8.34 12.90
CA VAL A 38 4.93 9.03 13.46
C VAL A 38 3.98 9.54 12.37
N ASP A 39 2.69 9.66 12.72
CA ASP A 39 1.65 10.21 11.85
C ASP A 39 1.64 11.76 11.86
N LYS A 40 0.70 12.36 11.11
CA LYS A 40 0.54 13.83 11.04
C LYS A 40 0.31 14.50 12.40
N ASN A 41 -0.18 13.78 13.40
CA ASN A 41 -0.43 14.25 14.75
C ASN A 41 0.73 13.93 15.71
N GLN A 42 1.87 13.49 15.20
CA GLN A 42 3.05 13.08 15.96
C GLN A 42 2.84 11.84 16.86
N ASN A 43 1.82 11.04 16.59
CA ASN A 43 1.59 9.78 17.29
C ASN A 43 2.40 8.66 16.63
N PRO A 44 3.06 7.79 17.41
CA PRO A 44 3.74 6.61 16.86
C PRO A 44 2.80 5.72 16.07
N ILE A 45 3.28 5.26 14.90
CA ILE A 45 2.51 4.39 14.03
C ILE A 45 3.31 3.14 13.63
N VAL A 46 2.62 2.01 13.54
CA VAL A 46 3.18 0.75 13.04
C VAL A 46 2.48 0.40 11.72
N LEU A 47 3.24 0.28 10.66
CA LEU A 47 2.76 -0.19 9.35
C LEU A 47 2.89 -1.71 9.28
N ARG A 48 1.83 -2.38 8.81
CA ARG A 48 1.80 -3.83 8.61
C ARG A 48 1.43 -4.14 7.18
N GLY A 49 2.21 -4.97 6.52
CA GLY A 49 1.97 -5.29 5.13
C GLY A 49 2.98 -6.25 4.54
N VAL A 50 2.95 -6.36 3.22
CA VAL A 50 3.76 -7.30 2.46
C VAL A 50 4.51 -6.61 1.33
N SER A 51 5.61 -7.23 0.88
CA SER A 51 6.29 -6.87 -0.34
C SER A 51 5.80 -7.76 -1.49
N PHE A 52 5.52 -7.16 -2.65
CA PHE A 52 5.20 -7.92 -3.87
C PHE A 52 6.41 -8.65 -4.47
N GLY A 53 7.63 -8.45 -3.92
CA GLY A 53 8.86 -8.87 -4.58
C GLY A 53 9.16 -7.99 -5.79
N TRP A 54 10.09 -8.39 -6.63
CA TRP A 54 10.46 -7.58 -7.79
C TRP A 54 9.42 -7.72 -8.92
N HIS A 55 8.97 -6.59 -9.46
CA HIS A 55 8.02 -6.58 -10.57
C HIS A 55 8.56 -7.34 -11.79
N SER A 56 9.88 -7.27 -11.99
CA SER A 56 10.58 -7.92 -13.09
C SER A 56 10.57 -9.46 -13.04
N MET A 57 10.28 -10.05 -11.89
CA MET A 57 10.14 -11.50 -11.68
C MET A 57 8.69 -11.92 -11.43
N TRP A 58 7.90 -11.04 -10.80
CA TRP A 58 6.55 -11.34 -10.36
C TRP A 58 5.51 -10.33 -10.87
N PRO A 59 5.52 -9.96 -12.17
CA PRO A 59 4.67 -8.89 -12.71
C PRO A 59 3.17 -9.16 -12.54
N ARG A 60 2.76 -10.44 -12.44
CA ARG A 60 1.37 -10.85 -12.26
C ARG A 60 0.72 -10.32 -10.99
N PHE A 61 1.51 -10.05 -9.94
CA PHE A 61 1.01 -9.51 -8.67
C PHE A 61 0.91 -7.98 -8.67
N TYR A 62 1.55 -7.31 -9.63
CA TYR A 62 1.56 -5.85 -9.72
C TYR A 62 0.28 -5.32 -10.37
N ASN A 63 -0.80 -5.32 -9.58
CA ASN A 63 -2.11 -4.84 -10.01
C ASN A 63 -2.96 -4.38 -8.81
N ALA A 64 -3.94 -3.50 -9.09
CA ALA A 64 -4.80 -2.92 -8.07
C ALA A 64 -5.69 -3.95 -7.33
N LYS A 65 -6.04 -5.09 -7.98
CA LYS A 65 -6.84 -6.13 -7.33
C LYS A 65 -6.07 -6.84 -6.22
N ALA A 66 -4.77 -7.10 -6.43
CA ALA A 66 -3.90 -7.68 -5.41
C ALA A 66 -3.79 -6.76 -4.18
N VAL A 67 -3.65 -5.45 -4.39
CA VAL A 67 -3.62 -4.46 -3.31
C VAL A 67 -4.92 -4.45 -2.52
N ASP A 68 -6.07 -4.40 -3.21
CA ASP A 68 -7.39 -4.40 -2.59
C ASP A 68 -7.64 -5.68 -1.78
N TRP A 69 -7.25 -6.84 -2.32
CA TRP A 69 -7.32 -8.12 -1.62
C TRP A 69 -6.48 -8.13 -0.34
N LEU A 70 -5.22 -7.69 -0.40
CA LEU A 70 -4.34 -7.60 0.77
C LEU A 70 -4.91 -6.66 1.84
N LYS A 71 -5.52 -5.54 1.44
CA LYS A 71 -6.21 -4.65 2.37
C LYS A 71 -7.39 -5.33 3.04
N LYS A 72 -8.24 -6.02 2.28
CA LYS A 72 -9.49 -6.60 2.78
C LYS A 72 -9.29 -7.84 3.64
N ASP A 73 -8.45 -8.76 3.17
CA ASP A 73 -8.31 -10.08 3.79
C ASP A 73 -7.22 -10.14 4.85
N PHE A 74 -6.18 -9.31 4.71
CA PHE A 74 -5.04 -9.26 5.65
C PHE A 74 -4.94 -7.97 6.45
N ASN A 75 -5.85 -7.02 6.25
CA ASN A 75 -5.81 -5.71 6.92
C ASN A 75 -4.46 -4.99 6.75
N CYS A 76 -3.82 -5.17 5.58
CA CYS A 76 -2.57 -4.47 5.28
C CYS A 76 -2.77 -2.95 5.32
N THR A 77 -1.80 -2.24 5.89
CA THR A 77 -1.76 -0.78 5.97
C THR A 77 -0.67 -0.18 5.08
N VAL A 78 0.18 -1.05 4.53
CA VAL A 78 1.24 -0.72 3.57
C VAL A 78 1.49 -1.89 2.64
N VAL A 79 1.90 -1.60 1.41
CA VAL A 79 2.52 -2.57 0.50
C VAL A 79 3.85 -2.03 0.00
N ARG A 80 4.82 -2.89 -0.31
CA ARG A 80 6.07 -2.50 -0.95
C ARG A 80 6.08 -2.97 -2.39
N ALA A 81 6.27 -2.02 -3.30
CA ALA A 81 6.44 -2.24 -4.72
C ALA A 81 7.93 -2.10 -5.07
N ALA A 82 8.63 -3.22 -5.17
CA ALA A 82 10.05 -3.26 -5.50
C ALA A 82 10.25 -3.25 -7.01
N LEU A 83 10.81 -2.15 -7.51
CA LEU A 83 11.15 -1.98 -8.92
C LEU A 83 12.50 -2.64 -9.19
N GLY A 84 12.50 -3.83 -9.78
CA GLY A 84 13.73 -4.54 -10.18
C GLY A 84 14.43 -3.83 -11.34
N ILE A 85 15.65 -3.33 -11.13
CA ILE A 85 16.31 -2.44 -12.07
C ILE A 85 17.08 -3.21 -13.15
N GLU A 86 17.91 -4.19 -12.74
CA GLU A 86 18.81 -4.89 -13.69
C GLU A 86 18.39 -6.32 -13.99
N ILE A 87 17.73 -7.00 -13.05
CA ILE A 87 17.52 -8.44 -13.04
C ILE A 87 16.05 -8.79 -13.23
N GLY A 88 15.79 -9.96 -13.82
CA GLY A 88 14.47 -10.50 -14.10
C GLY A 88 14.13 -10.52 -15.58
N GLU A 89 12.92 -10.95 -15.90
CA GLU A 89 12.44 -11.03 -17.29
C GLU A 89 12.21 -9.64 -17.91
N TYR A 90 11.67 -8.72 -17.09
CA TYR A 90 11.32 -7.35 -17.50
C TYR A 90 11.98 -6.30 -16.58
N PRO A 91 13.33 -6.22 -16.49
CA PRO A 91 13.96 -5.24 -15.63
C PRO A 91 13.76 -3.81 -16.16
N TYR A 92 13.73 -2.83 -15.26
CA TYR A 92 13.46 -1.42 -15.59
C TYR A 92 14.35 -0.89 -16.72
N LEU A 93 15.65 -1.18 -16.70
CA LEU A 93 16.59 -0.70 -17.72
C LEU A 93 16.32 -1.24 -19.14
N LYS A 94 15.59 -2.35 -19.27
CA LYS A 94 15.24 -2.97 -20.55
C LYS A 94 13.77 -2.81 -20.93
N ALA A 95 12.90 -2.61 -19.95
CA ALA A 95 11.45 -2.57 -20.11
C ALA A 95 10.83 -1.44 -19.30
N THR A 96 11.33 -0.20 -19.48
CA THR A 96 11.00 0.97 -18.66
C THR A 96 9.50 1.25 -18.60
N GLU A 97 8.81 1.30 -19.74
CA GLU A 97 7.37 1.63 -19.78
C GLU A 97 6.52 0.53 -19.14
N PHE A 98 6.84 -0.73 -19.40
CA PHE A 98 6.19 -1.85 -18.72
C PHE A 98 6.39 -1.79 -17.20
N SER A 99 7.60 -1.49 -16.76
CA SER A 99 7.95 -1.36 -15.33
C SER A 99 7.18 -0.23 -14.65
N LYS A 100 7.07 0.92 -15.30
CA LYS A 100 6.27 2.06 -14.84
C LYS A 100 4.80 1.70 -14.75
N GLU A 101 4.22 1.09 -15.79
CA GLU A 101 2.82 0.63 -15.79
C GLU A 101 2.52 -0.28 -14.59
N LYS A 102 3.38 -1.26 -14.33
CA LYS A 102 3.23 -2.19 -13.21
C LYS A 102 3.28 -1.47 -11.86
N LEU A 103 4.26 -0.58 -11.68
CA LEU A 103 4.39 0.20 -10.46
C LEU A 103 3.18 1.11 -10.23
N GLU A 104 2.76 1.84 -11.27
CA GLU A 104 1.58 2.71 -11.21
C GLU A 104 0.31 1.95 -10.84
N ALA A 105 0.13 0.74 -11.34
CA ALA A 105 -1.03 -0.08 -11.00
C ALA A 105 -1.10 -0.38 -9.50
N VAL A 106 0.04 -0.63 -8.86
CA VAL A 106 0.13 -0.82 -7.39
C VAL A 106 -0.12 0.50 -6.66
N VAL A 107 0.50 1.60 -7.10
CA VAL A 107 0.32 2.92 -6.48
C VAL A 107 -1.14 3.36 -6.55
N LYS A 108 -1.76 3.29 -7.73
CA LYS A 108 -3.20 3.61 -7.92
C LYS A 108 -4.09 2.70 -7.06
N GLY A 109 -3.73 1.41 -6.96
CA GLY A 109 -4.40 0.47 -6.06
C GLY A 109 -4.28 0.85 -4.59
N ALA A 110 -3.10 1.26 -4.12
CA ALA A 110 -2.87 1.69 -2.75
C ALA A 110 -3.63 2.98 -2.40
N ILE A 111 -3.63 3.97 -3.30
CA ILE A 111 -4.42 5.20 -3.16
C ILE A 111 -5.92 4.86 -3.03
N LYS A 112 -6.44 4.02 -3.91
CA LYS A 112 -7.86 3.61 -3.90
C LYS A 112 -8.22 2.83 -2.63
N SER A 113 -7.31 2.00 -2.13
CA SER A 113 -7.51 1.18 -0.93
C SER A 113 -7.17 1.90 0.37
N ASP A 114 -6.75 3.17 0.29
CA ASP A 114 -6.38 4.03 1.42
C ASP A 114 -5.32 3.38 2.32
N ILE A 115 -4.25 2.86 1.72
CA ILE A 115 -3.05 2.32 2.37
C ILE A 115 -1.79 2.99 1.82
N TYR A 116 -0.71 2.93 2.60
CA TYR A 116 0.59 3.42 2.15
C TYR A 116 1.23 2.49 1.13
N VAL A 117 2.13 3.03 0.32
CA VAL A 117 2.99 2.27 -0.58
C VAL A 117 4.44 2.70 -0.41
N ILE A 118 5.33 1.74 -0.33
CA ILE A 118 6.78 1.95 -0.41
C ILE A 118 7.19 1.69 -1.85
N ILE A 119 7.63 2.73 -2.53
CA ILE A 119 8.26 2.62 -3.85
C ILE A 119 9.74 2.38 -3.61
N ASP A 120 10.24 1.25 -4.05
CA ASP A 120 11.61 0.83 -3.82
C ASP A 120 12.36 0.66 -5.14
N TRP A 121 13.36 1.51 -5.36
CA TRP A 121 14.33 1.38 -6.44
C TRP A 121 15.29 0.22 -6.10
N HIS A 122 14.89 -0.98 -6.50
CA HIS A 122 15.60 -2.20 -6.10
C HIS A 122 16.72 -2.55 -7.08
N SER A 123 17.90 -2.07 -6.78
CA SER A 123 19.07 -2.13 -7.64
C SER A 123 20.25 -2.75 -6.91
N HIS A 124 21.09 -3.51 -7.63
CA HIS A 124 22.38 -4.00 -7.14
C HIS A 124 23.54 -3.04 -7.45
N ASN A 125 23.32 -2.12 -8.39
CA ASN A 125 24.25 -1.05 -8.75
C ASN A 125 23.59 0.30 -8.49
N ILE A 126 24.38 1.35 -8.38
CA ILE A 126 23.85 2.68 -8.02
C ILE A 126 22.85 3.20 -9.08
N ASN A 127 23.13 3.03 -10.38
CA ASN A 127 22.28 3.50 -11.51
C ASN A 127 21.74 4.92 -11.27
N LEU A 128 22.63 5.83 -10.86
CA LEU A 128 22.26 7.14 -10.31
C LEU A 128 21.48 8.03 -11.31
N GLN A 129 21.83 7.98 -12.59
CA GLN A 129 21.20 8.83 -13.60
C GLN A 129 19.75 8.37 -13.85
N GLU A 130 19.53 7.07 -13.95
CA GLU A 130 18.22 6.46 -14.14
C GLU A 130 17.32 6.68 -12.92
N ALA A 131 17.88 6.58 -11.72
CA ALA A 131 17.16 6.86 -10.48
C ALA A 131 16.71 8.32 -10.39
N LYS A 132 17.57 9.28 -10.78
CA LYS A 132 17.25 10.71 -10.81
C LYS A 132 16.15 11.07 -11.82
N VAL A 133 16.07 10.32 -12.93
CA VAL A 133 15.02 10.54 -13.94
C VAL A 133 13.70 9.92 -13.47
N PHE A 134 13.77 8.85 -12.67
CA PHE A 134 12.59 8.15 -12.17
C PHE A 134 11.90 8.90 -11.02
N PHE A 135 12.66 9.47 -10.07
CA PHE A 135 12.16 10.22 -8.91
C PHE A 135 12.15 11.73 -9.15
#